data_59248f53fd5266036aed31be7e978955
#
_entry.id   59248f53fd5266036aed31be7e978955
#
_cell.length_a   1.000
_cell.length_b   1.000
_cell.length_c   1.000
_cell.angle_alpha   90.00
_cell.angle_beta   90.00
_cell.angle_gamma   90.00
#
_symmetry.space_group_name_H-M   'P 1'
#
loop_
_entity.id
_entity.type
_entity.pdbx_description
1 polymer ?
#
loop_
_entity_poly.entity_id
_entity_poly.type
_entity_poly.pdbx_seq_one_letter_code
_entity_poly.pdbx_strand_id
1 'polypeptide(L)'
;AADGPTDRFINFAFTQTVHALASHWKPALVDGSLDFAKPSHLVKVISVGGGADVAGVVRQQLADKALPAERRTTLVALLASIGSHADSGLALQLGADQPEVLRALATSASERNLAVPANAEQLIGPSLIHEDNAVRTAAIELCGLWKLQAHGDAVRGLATDRKQPEPVRLAAATALPSFKGESMVESLA
;
A
#
# COMPACT_ATOMS: atom_id res chain seq x y z
N ALA A 1 -19.55 11.50 -0.14
CA ALA A 1 -19.08 11.93 -1.46
C ALA A 1 -18.01 10.96 -2.02
N ALA A 2 -17.11 10.46 -1.16
CA ALA A 2 -16.02 9.57 -1.61
C ALA A 2 -16.51 8.19 -2.09
N ASP A 3 -17.61 7.68 -1.56
CA ASP A 3 -18.16 6.34 -1.87
C ASP A 3 -19.44 6.40 -2.73
N GLY A 4 -19.88 7.60 -3.12
CA GLY A 4 -21.12 7.80 -3.90
C GLY A 4 -20.89 7.72 -5.41
N PRO A 5 -22.01 7.67 -6.19
CA PRO A 5 -21.92 7.73 -7.64
C PRO A 5 -21.21 9.00 -8.09
N THR A 6 -20.51 8.92 -9.20
CA THR A 6 -19.70 10.00 -9.77
C THR A 6 -20.64 11.07 -10.39
N ASP A 7 -21.12 12.00 -9.55
CA ASP A 7 -21.86 13.17 -10.00
C ASP A 7 -20.88 14.32 -10.23
N ARG A 8 -21.02 15.02 -11.37
CA ARG A 8 -20.16 16.14 -11.76
C ARG A 8 -20.17 17.27 -10.72
N PHE A 9 -21.33 17.57 -10.15
CA PHE A 9 -21.48 18.64 -9.15
C PHE A 9 -20.85 18.22 -7.81
N ILE A 10 -21.04 16.96 -7.40
CA ILE A 10 -20.43 16.41 -6.18
C ILE A 10 -18.89 16.41 -6.32
N ASN A 11 -18.37 16.00 -7.47
CA ASN A 11 -16.92 16.01 -7.71
C ASN A 11 -16.36 17.45 -7.73
N PHE A 12 -17.07 18.39 -8.33
CA PHE A 12 -16.66 19.79 -8.31
C PHE A 12 -16.66 20.35 -6.87
N ALA A 13 -17.74 20.15 -6.11
CA ALA A 13 -17.83 20.60 -4.72
C ALA A 13 -16.73 19.96 -3.85
N PHE A 14 -16.48 18.67 -4.02
CA PHE A 14 -15.39 17.95 -3.34
C PHE A 14 -14.03 18.58 -3.64
N THR A 15 -13.72 18.80 -4.92
CA THR A 15 -12.47 19.43 -5.36
C THR A 15 -12.28 20.80 -4.73
N GLN A 16 -13.30 21.66 -4.80
CA GLN A 16 -13.25 23.00 -4.20
C GLN A 16 -13.02 22.93 -2.68
N THR A 17 -13.71 22.02 -1.99
CA THR A 17 -13.59 21.86 -0.54
C THR A 17 -12.17 21.39 -0.16
N VAL A 18 -11.60 20.41 -0.87
CA VAL A 18 -10.26 19.91 -0.62
C VAL A 18 -9.22 21.03 -0.76
N HIS A 19 -9.32 21.86 -1.80
CA HIS A 19 -8.42 23.00 -2.00
C HIS A 19 -8.63 24.09 -0.95
N ALA A 20 -9.86 24.49 -0.67
CA ALA A 20 -10.17 25.53 0.30
C ALA A 20 -9.68 25.19 1.71
N LEU A 21 -9.70 23.91 2.09
CA LEU A 21 -9.27 23.44 3.40
C LEU A 21 -7.82 22.95 3.45
N ALA A 22 -7.04 23.11 2.39
CA ALA A 22 -5.67 22.55 2.30
C ALA A 22 -4.76 23.03 3.43
N SER A 23 -4.86 24.27 3.87
CA SER A 23 -4.10 24.83 4.99
C SER A 23 -4.46 24.22 6.35
N HIS A 24 -5.57 23.52 6.45
CA HIS A 24 -6.03 22.86 7.67
C HIS A 24 -5.74 21.36 7.64
N TRP A 25 -6.17 20.65 6.57
CA TRP A 25 -6.05 19.20 6.55
C TRP A 25 -4.61 18.70 6.34
N LYS A 26 -3.77 19.41 5.60
CA LYS A 26 -2.37 18.98 5.36
C LYS A 26 -1.54 18.93 6.64
N PRO A 27 -1.49 19.99 7.48
CA PRO A 27 -0.82 19.89 8.78
C PRO A 27 -1.43 18.82 9.69
N ALA A 28 -2.76 18.73 9.72
CA ALA A 28 -3.48 17.77 10.56
C ALA A 28 -3.21 16.30 10.21
N LEU A 29 -2.93 15.99 8.93
CA LEU A 29 -2.43 14.66 8.54
C LEU A 29 -1.04 14.39 9.09
N VAL A 30 -0.16 15.39 9.02
CA VAL A 30 1.24 15.25 9.43
C VAL A 30 1.36 15.13 10.95
N ASP A 31 0.59 15.89 11.71
CA ASP A 31 0.60 15.83 13.19
C ASP A 31 -0.24 14.66 13.74
N GLY A 32 -1.06 14.03 12.89
CA GLY A 32 -1.90 12.88 13.24
C GLY A 32 -3.22 13.23 13.90
N SER A 33 -3.61 14.50 13.92
CA SER A 33 -4.92 14.93 14.43
C SER A 33 -6.07 14.67 13.43
N LEU A 34 -5.73 14.40 12.16
CA LEU A 34 -6.68 13.97 11.14
C LEU A 34 -6.35 12.54 10.69
N ASP A 35 -7.31 11.65 10.84
CA ASP A 35 -7.26 10.30 10.31
C ASP A 35 -8.46 10.06 9.38
N PHE A 36 -8.29 9.17 8.41
CA PHE A 36 -9.34 8.75 7.50
C PHE A 36 -9.79 7.33 7.82
N ALA A 37 -11.07 7.15 8.11
CA ALA A 37 -11.65 5.84 8.40
C ALA A 37 -11.40 4.79 7.29
N LYS A 38 -11.20 5.26 6.04
CA LYS A 38 -10.84 4.41 4.90
C LYS A 38 -9.62 4.98 4.18
N PRO A 39 -8.57 4.17 3.94
CA PRO A 39 -7.39 4.59 3.18
C PRO A 39 -7.72 5.19 1.81
N SER A 40 -8.72 4.66 1.11
CA SER A 40 -9.18 5.17 -0.19
C SER A 40 -9.71 6.62 -0.13
N HIS A 41 -10.24 7.07 1.01
CA HIS A 41 -10.65 8.46 1.19
C HIS A 41 -9.45 9.41 1.23
N LEU A 42 -8.38 9.02 1.93
CA LEU A 42 -7.12 9.77 1.92
C LEU A 42 -6.57 9.87 0.50
N VAL A 43 -6.50 8.74 -0.22
CA VAL A 43 -6.00 8.72 -1.61
C VAL A 43 -6.81 9.68 -2.50
N LYS A 44 -8.14 9.72 -2.38
CA LYS A 44 -8.99 10.66 -3.13
C LYS A 44 -8.71 12.12 -2.77
N VAL A 45 -8.54 12.46 -1.49
CA VAL A 45 -8.19 13.82 -1.06
C VAL A 45 -6.85 14.23 -1.65
N ILE A 46 -5.85 13.35 -1.58
CA ILE A 46 -4.51 13.61 -2.10
C ILE A 46 -4.48 13.72 -3.62
N SER A 47 -5.26 12.92 -4.35
CA SER A 47 -5.31 12.99 -5.81
C SER A 47 -5.83 14.33 -6.33
N VAL A 48 -6.66 15.01 -5.53
CA VAL A 48 -7.21 16.34 -5.83
C VAL A 48 -6.33 17.46 -5.24
N GLY A 49 -6.01 17.38 -3.95
CA GLY A 49 -5.35 18.46 -3.22
C GLY A 49 -3.82 18.48 -3.34
N GLY A 50 -3.24 17.48 -4.00
CA GLY A 50 -1.79 17.28 -4.07
C GLY A 50 -1.21 16.80 -2.74
N GLY A 51 -0.18 15.95 -2.83
CA GLY A 51 0.47 15.35 -1.65
C GLY A 51 1.97 15.60 -1.58
N ALA A 52 2.57 16.24 -2.59
CA ALA A 52 4.02 16.36 -2.68
C ALA A 52 4.64 17.17 -1.54
N ASP A 53 3.99 18.24 -1.11
CA ASP A 53 4.38 19.07 0.04
C ASP A 53 4.23 18.30 1.36
N VAL A 54 3.11 17.58 1.55
CA VAL A 54 2.89 16.72 2.72
C VAL A 54 3.93 15.61 2.75
N ALA A 55 4.18 14.92 1.63
CA ALA A 55 5.21 13.89 1.53
C ALA A 55 6.60 14.42 1.88
N GLY A 56 6.92 15.66 1.48
CA GLY A 56 8.16 16.34 1.85
C GLY A 56 8.33 16.48 3.36
N VAL A 57 7.31 16.96 4.05
CA VAL A 57 7.30 17.09 5.52
C VAL A 57 7.37 15.72 6.20
N VAL A 58 6.63 14.73 5.71
CA VAL A 58 6.69 13.35 6.25
C VAL A 58 8.10 12.77 6.13
N ARG A 59 8.77 12.93 4.98
CA ARG A 59 10.17 12.49 4.82
C ARG A 59 11.11 13.17 5.81
N GLN A 60 10.94 14.47 6.02
CA GLN A 60 11.74 15.21 6.99
C GLN A 60 11.54 14.68 8.42
N GLN A 61 10.29 14.39 8.84
CA GLN A 61 10.01 13.79 10.14
C GLN A 61 10.59 12.37 10.26
N LEU A 62 10.50 11.56 9.22
CA LEU A 62 11.06 10.20 9.21
C LEU A 62 12.59 10.15 9.32
N ALA A 63 13.28 11.25 8.98
CA ALA A 63 14.73 11.38 9.16
C ALA A 63 15.12 11.53 10.66
N ASP A 64 14.20 11.90 11.52
CA ASP A 64 14.45 11.97 12.97
C ASP A 64 14.55 10.56 13.56
N LYS A 65 15.73 10.21 14.08
CA LYS A 65 16.01 8.93 14.71
C LYS A 65 15.33 8.77 16.08
N ALA A 66 14.95 9.86 16.72
CA ALA A 66 14.28 9.87 18.03
C ALA A 66 12.76 9.65 17.90
N LEU A 67 12.22 9.58 16.67
CA LEU A 67 10.80 9.39 16.44
C LEU A 67 10.31 8.06 17.07
N PRO A 68 9.24 8.08 17.90
CA PRO A 68 8.66 6.86 18.48
C PRO A 68 8.25 5.86 17.39
N ALA A 69 8.41 4.56 17.67
CA ALA A 69 8.17 3.51 16.69
C ALA A 69 6.75 3.55 16.09
N GLU A 70 5.72 3.68 16.96
CA GLU A 70 4.32 3.78 16.53
C GLU A 70 4.08 4.96 15.57
N ARG A 71 4.65 6.14 15.93
CA ARG A 71 4.56 7.32 15.08
C ARG A 71 5.30 7.14 13.76
N ARG A 72 6.44 6.46 13.79
CA ARG A 72 7.21 6.11 12.59
C ARG A 72 6.36 5.25 11.64
N THR A 73 5.72 4.20 12.16
CA THR A 73 4.81 3.33 11.36
C THR A 73 3.69 4.15 10.72
N THR A 74 3.03 5.01 11.47
CA THR A 74 1.95 5.87 10.97
C THR A 74 2.45 6.77 9.83
N LEU A 75 3.61 7.40 9.99
CA LEU A 75 4.18 8.27 8.96
C LEU A 75 4.65 7.50 7.73
N VAL A 76 5.19 6.29 7.89
CA VAL A 76 5.57 5.43 6.76
C VAL A 76 4.33 4.98 5.98
N ALA A 77 3.25 4.60 6.67
CA ALA A 77 1.97 4.27 6.02
C ALA A 77 1.35 5.49 5.31
N LEU A 78 1.45 6.67 5.92
CA LEU A 78 1.04 7.92 5.28
C LEU A 78 1.88 8.18 4.03
N LEU A 79 3.21 8.05 4.09
CA LEU A 79 4.09 8.21 2.94
C LEU A 79 3.76 7.22 1.81
N ALA A 80 3.47 5.96 2.16
CA ALA A 80 3.01 4.93 1.23
C ALA A 80 1.72 5.34 0.50
N SER A 81 0.80 6.02 1.22
CA SER A 81 -0.50 6.44 0.69
C SER A 81 -0.41 7.65 -0.24
N ILE A 82 0.43 8.63 0.08
CA ILE A 82 0.44 9.95 -0.58
C ILE A 82 1.67 10.20 -1.45
N GLY A 83 2.73 9.47 -1.22
CA GLY A 83 4.05 9.68 -1.81
C GLY A 83 4.11 9.44 -3.31
N SER A 84 5.22 9.82 -3.90
CA SER A 84 5.59 9.53 -5.28
C SER A 84 6.04 8.07 -5.43
N HIS A 85 6.39 7.67 -6.65
CA HIS A 85 7.02 6.39 -6.92
C HIS A 85 8.31 6.16 -6.09
N ALA A 86 9.17 7.18 -5.95
CA ALA A 86 10.37 7.09 -5.11
C ALA A 86 10.02 6.90 -3.62
N ASP A 87 8.95 7.55 -3.16
CA ASP A 87 8.46 7.41 -1.79
C ASP A 87 7.89 6.02 -1.50
N SER A 88 7.30 5.36 -2.50
CA SER A 88 6.85 3.97 -2.35
C SER A 88 8.01 3.00 -2.08
N GLY A 89 9.15 3.22 -2.73
CA GLY A 89 10.37 2.45 -2.46
C GLY A 89 10.91 2.70 -1.04
N LEU A 90 10.91 3.95 -0.60
CA LEU A 90 11.31 4.32 0.77
C LEU A 90 10.34 3.74 1.81
N ALA A 91 9.03 3.83 1.58
CA ALA A 91 8.02 3.28 2.47
C ALA A 91 8.17 1.75 2.61
N LEU A 92 8.38 1.05 1.49
CA LEU A 92 8.65 -0.39 1.52
C LEU A 92 9.94 -0.73 2.28
N GLN A 93 11.01 0.03 2.08
CA GLN A 93 12.27 -0.16 2.81
C GLN A 93 12.12 0.02 4.32
N LEU A 94 11.26 0.94 4.77
CA LEU A 94 11.10 1.29 6.17
C LEU A 94 10.02 0.48 6.90
N GLY A 95 9.13 -0.21 6.16
CA GLY A 95 7.96 -0.85 6.74
C GLY A 95 7.50 -2.13 6.03
N ALA A 96 8.40 -2.88 5.38
CA ALA A 96 8.06 -4.15 4.75
C ALA A 96 7.61 -5.23 5.76
N ASP A 97 7.93 -5.08 7.04
CA ASP A 97 7.50 -5.91 8.16
C ASP A 97 6.20 -5.43 8.85
N GLN A 98 5.56 -4.39 8.30
CA GLN A 98 4.39 -3.76 8.91
C GLN A 98 3.18 -3.86 7.99
N PRO A 99 2.09 -4.55 8.43
CA PRO A 99 0.95 -4.82 7.57
C PRO A 99 0.21 -3.55 7.14
N GLU A 100 0.22 -2.49 7.97
CA GLU A 100 -0.38 -1.19 7.65
C GLU A 100 0.31 -0.53 6.45
N VAL A 101 1.65 -0.58 6.42
CA VAL A 101 2.46 -0.01 5.33
C VAL A 101 2.23 -0.79 4.03
N LEU A 102 2.27 -2.12 4.10
CA LEU A 102 2.04 -2.97 2.93
C LEU A 102 0.63 -2.76 2.35
N ARG A 103 -0.40 -2.65 3.19
CA ARG A 103 -1.78 -2.34 2.75
C ARG A 103 -1.90 -0.94 2.15
N ALA A 104 -1.21 0.06 2.72
CA ALA A 104 -1.18 1.41 2.18
C ALA A 104 -0.52 1.43 0.78
N LEU A 105 0.57 0.68 0.59
CA LEU A 105 1.22 0.49 -0.71
C LEU A 105 0.29 -0.23 -1.69
N ALA A 106 -0.42 -1.28 -1.27
CA ALA A 106 -1.37 -2.00 -2.10
C ALA A 106 -2.51 -1.10 -2.57
N THR A 107 -3.10 -0.31 -1.67
CA THR A 107 -4.13 0.67 -2.01
C THR A 107 -3.62 1.71 -3.00
N SER A 108 -2.43 2.26 -2.77
CA SER A 108 -1.81 3.24 -3.67
C SER A 108 -1.48 2.65 -5.04
N ALA A 109 -0.98 1.42 -5.08
CA ALA A 109 -0.69 0.72 -6.33
C ALA A 109 -1.96 0.51 -7.17
N SER A 110 -3.06 0.12 -6.53
CA SER A 110 -4.35 -0.11 -7.18
C SER A 110 -5.01 1.19 -7.65
N GLU A 111 -5.05 2.22 -6.80
CA GLU A 111 -5.83 3.44 -7.03
C GLU A 111 -5.08 4.51 -7.83
N ARG A 112 -3.74 4.55 -7.72
CA ARG A 112 -2.89 5.57 -8.33
C ARG A 112 -2.02 5.05 -9.47
N ASN A 113 -2.08 3.75 -9.74
CA ASN A 113 -1.26 3.07 -10.76
C ASN A 113 0.24 3.41 -10.64
N LEU A 114 0.75 3.41 -9.39
CA LEU A 114 2.15 3.70 -9.14
C LEU A 114 3.02 2.56 -9.69
N ALA A 115 4.12 2.94 -10.34
CA ALA A 115 5.09 1.98 -10.83
C ALA A 115 5.73 1.19 -9.68
N VAL A 116 6.15 -0.04 -9.96
CA VAL A 116 6.80 -0.92 -8.99
C VAL A 116 8.19 -0.36 -8.65
N PRO A 117 8.56 -0.19 -7.37
CA PRO A 117 9.92 0.19 -7.00
C PRO A 117 10.96 -0.83 -7.50
N ALA A 118 12.11 -0.36 -7.96
CA ALA A 118 13.14 -1.22 -8.57
C ALA A 118 13.65 -2.33 -7.64
N ASN A 119 13.63 -2.12 -6.32
CA ASN A 119 14.08 -3.06 -5.29
C ASN A 119 12.92 -3.81 -4.60
N ALA A 120 11.70 -3.72 -5.13
CA ALA A 120 10.51 -4.30 -4.51
C ALA A 120 10.64 -5.81 -4.27
N GLU A 121 11.19 -6.56 -5.22
CA GLU A 121 11.37 -8.02 -5.09
C GLU A 121 12.27 -8.38 -3.90
N GLN A 122 13.37 -7.64 -3.72
CA GLN A 122 14.29 -7.92 -2.62
C GLN A 122 13.68 -7.57 -1.26
N LEU A 123 12.95 -6.44 -1.19
CA LEU A 123 12.42 -5.93 0.07
C LEU A 123 11.20 -6.71 0.56
N ILE A 124 10.37 -7.23 -0.35
CA ILE A 124 9.14 -7.93 0.02
C ILE A 124 9.35 -9.41 0.34
N GLY A 125 10.42 -10.02 -0.18
CA GLY A 125 10.70 -11.45 0.01
C GLY A 125 10.64 -11.91 1.48
N PRO A 126 11.30 -11.25 2.42
CA PRO A 126 11.22 -11.58 3.85
C PRO A 126 9.80 -11.52 4.43
N SER A 127 8.95 -10.63 3.92
CA SER A 127 7.57 -10.47 4.40
C SER A 127 6.67 -11.65 4.05
N LEU A 128 6.99 -12.40 2.99
CA LEU A 128 6.24 -13.61 2.59
C LEU A 128 6.40 -14.76 3.58
N ILE A 129 7.49 -14.79 4.35
CA ILE A 129 7.81 -15.82 5.35
C ILE A 129 7.76 -15.28 6.78
N HIS A 130 7.23 -14.06 6.97
CA HIS A 130 7.13 -13.41 8.27
C HIS A 130 6.24 -14.23 9.23
N GLU A 131 6.52 -14.19 10.54
CA GLU A 131 5.73 -14.91 11.54
C GLU A 131 4.30 -14.38 11.68
N ASP A 132 4.10 -13.06 11.51
CA ASP A 132 2.78 -12.44 11.52
C ASP A 132 2.02 -12.72 10.20
N ASN A 133 0.87 -13.34 10.33
CA ASN A 133 -0.03 -13.65 9.21
C ASN A 133 -0.56 -12.40 8.50
N ALA A 134 -0.73 -11.29 9.22
CA ALA A 134 -1.21 -10.03 8.64
C ALA A 134 -0.16 -9.43 7.70
N VAL A 135 1.14 -9.52 8.06
CA VAL A 135 2.26 -9.13 7.20
C VAL A 135 2.31 -10.02 5.97
N ARG A 136 2.27 -11.36 6.14
CA ARG A 136 2.28 -12.30 5.01
C ARG A 136 1.14 -12.05 4.04
N THR A 137 -0.08 -11.88 4.54
CA THR A 137 -1.26 -11.63 3.71
C THR A 137 -1.10 -10.35 2.89
N ALA A 138 -0.72 -9.24 3.54
CA ALA A 138 -0.51 -7.97 2.86
C ALA A 138 0.65 -8.01 1.85
N ALA A 139 1.73 -8.74 2.16
CA ALA A 139 2.85 -8.94 1.23
C ALA A 139 2.43 -9.72 -0.02
N ILE A 140 1.65 -10.80 0.15
CA ILE A 140 1.13 -11.61 -0.95
C ILE A 140 0.23 -10.77 -1.86
N GLU A 141 -0.70 -9.99 -1.29
CA GLU A 141 -1.58 -9.10 -2.04
C GLU A 141 -0.77 -8.09 -2.87
N LEU A 142 0.24 -7.48 -2.25
CA LEU A 142 1.12 -6.52 -2.92
C LEU A 142 1.95 -7.17 -4.03
N CYS A 143 2.46 -8.39 -3.81
CA CYS A 143 3.15 -9.18 -4.85
C CYS A 143 2.25 -9.42 -6.08
N GLY A 144 0.98 -9.75 -5.86
CA GLY A 144 0.01 -9.94 -6.93
C GLY A 144 -0.28 -8.64 -7.69
N LEU A 145 -0.51 -7.53 -6.99
CA LEU A 145 -0.78 -6.22 -7.59
C LEU A 145 0.41 -5.71 -8.41
N TRP A 146 1.62 -5.88 -7.91
CA TRP A 146 2.84 -5.48 -8.61
C TRP A 146 3.35 -6.52 -9.60
N LYS A 147 2.72 -7.70 -9.68
CA LYS A 147 3.11 -8.79 -10.56
C LYS A 147 4.58 -9.18 -10.42
N LEU A 148 5.06 -9.31 -9.19
CA LEU A 148 6.46 -9.64 -8.88
C LEU A 148 6.75 -11.10 -9.22
N GLN A 149 7.12 -11.36 -10.45
CA GLN A 149 7.23 -12.72 -11.01
C GLN A 149 8.21 -13.62 -10.25
N ALA A 150 9.28 -13.07 -9.69
CA ALA A 150 10.26 -13.80 -8.89
C ALA A 150 9.64 -14.50 -7.65
N HIS A 151 8.47 -14.03 -7.18
CA HIS A 151 7.79 -14.61 -6.02
C HIS A 151 6.65 -15.56 -6.39
N GLY A 152 6.39 -15.81 -7.67
CA GLY A 152 5.27 -16.63 -8.13
C GLY A 152 5.27 -18.05 -7.53
N ASP A 153 6.42 -18.72 -7.47
CA ASP A 153 6.54 -20.06 -6.89
C ASP A 153 6.33 -20.06 -5.37
N ALA A 154 6.86 -19.06 -4.66
CA ALA A 154 6.64 -18.92 -3.23
C ALA A 154 5.15 -18.71 -2.92
N VAL A 155 4.46 -17.84 -3.67
CA VAL A 155 3.03 -17.60 -3.52
C VAL A 155 2.23 -18.87 -3.85
N ARG A 156 2.60 -19.64 -4.88
CA ARG A 156 1.97 -20.92 -5.21
C ARG A 156 2.14 -21.93 -4.06
N GLY A 157 3.32 -22.02 -3.48
CA GLY A 157 3.59 -22.86 -2.30
C GLY A 157 2.68 -22.50 -1.12
N LEU A 158 2.53 -21.18 -0.83
CA LEU A 158 1.66 -20.71 0.24
C LEU A 158 0.18 -21.03 -0.02
N ALA A 159 -0.28 -21.01 -1.27
CA ALA A 159 -1.67 -21.32 -1.63
C ALA A 159 -2.00 -22.82 -1.42
N THR A 160 -1.03 -23.69 -1.68
CA THR A 160 -1.23 -25.16 -1.69
C THR A 160 -0.89 -25.83 -0.36
N ASP A 161 -0.06 -25.20 0.48
CA ASP A 161 0.34 -25.74 1.78
C ASP A 161 -0.82 -25.68 2.78
N ARG A 162 -1.42 -26.84 3.08
CA ARG A 162 -2.53 -26.96 4.04
C ARG A 162 -2.17 -26.58 5.48
N LYS A 163 -0.89 -26.48 5.81
CA LYS A 163 -0.43 -26.04 7.14
C LYS A 163 -0.51 -24.51 7.31
N GLN A 164 -0.59 -23.77 6.19
CA GLN A 164 -0.74 -22.32 6.26
C GLN A 164 -2.14 -21.94 6.75
N PRO A 165 -2.25 -20.83 7.53
CA PRO A 165 -3.53 -20.27 7.92
C PRO A 165 -4.41 -19.94 6.71
N GLU A 166 -5.73 -20.10 6.89
CA GLU A 166 -6.70 -19.85 5.81
C GLU A 166 -6.57 -18.46 5.16
N PRO A 167 -6.41 -17.34 5.91
CA PRO A 167 -6.24 -16.01 5.30
C PRO A 167 -5.03 -15.93 4.37
N VAL A 168 -3.90 -16.55 4.75
CA VAL A 168 -2.67 -16.58 3.94
C VAL A 168 -2.90 -17.39 2.66
N ARG A 169 -3.52 -18.55 2.76
CA ARG A 169 -3.84 -19.39 1.61
C ARG A 169 -4.80 -18.72 0.65
N LEU A 170 -5.82 -18.03 1.19
CA LEU A 170 -6.81 -17.31 0.39
C LEU A 170 -6.17 -16.15 -0.36
N ALA A 171 -5.35 -15.33 0.32
CA ALA A 171 -4.61 -14.24 -0.32
C ALA A 171 -3.70 -14.77 -1.43
N ALA A 172 -2.97 -15.86 -1.16
CA ALA A 172 -2.09 -16.48 -2.14
C ALA A 172 -2.87 -17.00 -3.36
N ALA A 173 -3.97 -17.71 -3.15
CA ALA A 173 -4.83 -18.21 -4.24
C ALA A 173 -5.41 -17.07 -5.08
N THR A 174 -5.79 -15.95 -4.44
CA THR A 174 -6.29 -14.75 -5.12
C THR A 174 -5.21 -14.06 -5.94
N ALA A 175 -3.97 -14.06 -5.48
CA ALA A 175 -2.85 -13.43 -6.18
C ALA A 175 -2.32 -14.26 -7.37
N LEU A 176 -2.48 -15.59 -7.37
CA LEU A 176 -1.94 -16.50 -8.39
C LEU A 176 -2.20 -16.09 -9.84
N PRO A 177 -3.40 -15.61 -10.23
CA PRO A 177 -3.65 -15.22 -11.63
C PRO A 177 -2.76 -14.07 -12.13
N SER A 178 -2.15 -13.31 -11.21
CA SER A 178 -1.26 -12.19 -11.56
C SER A 178 0.15 -12.63 -11.98
N PHE A 179 0.52 -13.87 -11.64
CA PHE A 179 1.81 -14.43 -12.01
C PHE A 179 1.68 -15.23 -13.31
N LYS A 180 2.59 -15.00 -14.26
CA LYS A 180 2.67 -15.80 -15.48
C LYS A 180 3.15 -17.21 -15.09
N GLY A 181 2.22 -18.13 -14.83
CA GLY A 181 2.54 -19.55 -14.73
C GLY A 181 2.83 -20.11 -16.11
N GLU A 182 3.84 -20.94 -16.26
CA GLU A 182 3.85 -21.96 -17.29
C GLU A 182 2.51 -22.71 -17.18
N SER A 183 1.88 -22.91 -18.32
CA SER A 183 0.46 -23.30 -18.40
C SER A 183 0.12 -24.44 -17.43
N MET A 184 -0.91 -24.26 -16.64
CA MET A 184 -1.56 -25.34 -15.88
C MET A 184 -2.08 -26.49 -16.77
N VAL A 185 -1.85 -26.41 -18.07
CA VAL A 185 -2.28 -27.40 -19.08
C VAL A 185 -1.31 -28.58 -19.18
N GLU A 186 -0.03 -28.43 -18.80
CA GLU A 186 0.96 -29.52 -18.90
C GLU A 186 1.02 -30.45 -17.67
N SER A 187 0.41 -30.08 -16.54
CA SER A 187 0.44 -30.93 -15.36
C SER A 187 -0.81 -31.81 -15.18
N LEU A 188 -1.69 -31.88 -16.18
CA LEU A 188 -2.89 -32.73 -16.21
C LEU A 188 -2.88 -33.73 -17.40
N ALA A 189 -1.73 -33.90 -18.07
CA ALA A 189 -1.58 -34.89 -19.12
C ALA A 189 -0.83 -36.15 -18.60
#